data_908c39c4e29fd7661b72342fbca5f474
#
_entry.id   908c39c4e29fd7661b72342fbca5f474
#
_cell.length_a   1.000
_cell.length_b   1.000
_cell.length_c   1.000
_cell.angle_alpha   90.00
_cell.angle_beta   90.00
_cell.angle_gamma   90.00
#
_symmetry.space_group_name_H-M   'P 1'
#
loop_
_entity.id
_entity.type
_entity.pdbx_description
1 polymer ?
#
loop_
_entity_poly.entity_id
_entity_poly.type
_entity_poly.pdbx_seq_one_letter_code
_entity_poly.pdbx_strand_id
1 'polypeptide(L)'
;MPRHRGVYDPLNSAPYELSRSRIENFVRCPACFYMQQAEGIKFPDIPGFNINEATDVLLKKHFDKYRTNQTSPPFLQALGLDHLVPFQHENFERWTDSLHFGADGRMHTIVKQHDLKIGGGLDDVWQNIQTKELHIVDYKSTSQKKAGREINLDDPYKSAYKRQMDLYVWVLRKMGFDVSDIGYFLYVDGDRFTDRDFLGAHEALMVFKTTLIAYTVNTRWIEPTLADIKSTLDGASRPAHAQACQYGKFLADAQDPPKKNDQPGLFS
;
A
#
# COMPACT_ATOMS: atom_id res chain seq x y z
N MET A 1 2.59 -25.71 -4.25
CA MET A 1 3.17 -25.94 -2.91
C MET A 1 2.11 -25.68 -1.84
N PRO A 2 2.16 -26.31 -0.64
CA PRO A 2 1.27 -25.98 0.45
C PRO A 2 1.44 -24.50 0.83
N ARG A 3 0.34 -23.87 1.28
CA ARG A 3 0.31 -22.43 1.60
C ARG A 3 -0.20 -22.24 3.03
N HIS A 4 0.48 -21.40 3.80
CA HIS A 4 0.06 -21.04 5.15
C HIS A 4 -0.59 -19.64 5.13
N ARG A 5 -1.91 -19.63 5.01
CA ARG A 5 -2.75 -18.42 4.95
C ARG A 5 -3.82 -18.45 6.02
N GLY A 6 -4.33 -17.29 6.40
CA GLY A 6 -5.40 -17.17 7.40
C GLY A 6 -4.85 -17.03 8.80
N VAL A 7 -5.32 -17.85 9.73
CA VAL A 7 -4.82 -17.86 11.12
C VAL A 7 -3.44 -18.51 11.18
N TYR A 8 -2.54 -17.91 11.94
CA TYR A 8 -1.20 -18.45 12.15
C TYR A 8 -1.25 -19.76 12.94
N ASP A 9 -0.52 -20.76 12.44
CA ASP A 9 -0.33 -22.05 13.09
C ASP A 9 1.18 -22.35 13.14
N PRO A 10 1.80 -22.36 14.32
CA PRO A 10 3.23 -22.61 14.46
C PRO A 10 3.65 -24.03 14.03
N LEU A 11 2.71 -24.97 13.88
CA LEU A 11 2.97 -26.35 13.44
C LEU A 11 2.89 -26.50 11.92
N ASN A 12 2.47 -25.46 11.20
CA ASN A 12 2.39 -25.49 9.74
C ASN A 12 3.80 -25.41 9.13
N SER A 13 4.14 -26.37 8.26
CA SER A 13 5.46 -26.46 7.63
C SER A 13 5.70 -25.45 6.49
N ALA A 14 4.66 -24.75 6.03
CA ALA A 14 4.77 -23.74 4.99
C ALA A 14 5.00 -22.34 5.59
N PRO A 15 5.85 -21.49 4.99
CA PRO A 15 6.05 -20.12 5.45
C PRO A 15 4.75 -19.33 5.55
N TYR A 16 4.55 -18.60 6.65
CA TYR A 16 3.33 -17.84 6.88
C TYR A 16 3.26 -16.62 5.95
N GLU A 17 2.15 -16.49 5.23
CA GLU A 17 1.96 -15.45 4.22
C GLU A 17 1.47 -14.14 4.84
N LEU A 18 2.31 -13.11 4.79
CA LEU A 18 1.99 -11.75 5.24
C LEU A 18 2.00 -10.77 4.07
N SER A 19 0.84 -10.18 3.81
CA SER A 19 0.73 -9.06 2.87
C SER A 19 1.25 -7.75 3.49
N ARG A 20 1.57 -6.79 2.63
CA ARG A 20 1.93 -5.42 3.05
C ARG A 20 0.95 -4.84 4.08
N SER A 21 -0.35 -5.01 3.87
CA SER A 21 -1.36 -4.47 4.78
C SER A 21 -1.35 -5.14 6.16
N ARG A 22 -1.01 -6.43 6.25
CA ARG A 22 -0.85 -7.12 7.54
C ARG A 22 0.38 -6.64 8.29
N ILE A 23 1.49 -6.39 7.59
CA ILE A 23 2.70 -5.79 8.19
C ILE A 23 2.40 -4.37 8.69
N GLU A 24 1.67 -3.56 7.91
CA GLU A 24 1.22 -2.23 8.35
C GLU A 24 0.33 -2.30 9.59
N ASN A 25 -0.56 -3.32 9.69
CA ASN A 25 -1.38 -3.52 10.88
C ASN A 25 -0.52 -3.79 12.13
N PHE A 26 0.57 -4.58 11.97
CA PHE A 26 1.53 -4.80 13.06
C PHE A 26 2.21 -3.50 13.49
N VAL A 27 2.74 -2.73 12.55
CA VAL A 27 3.40 -1.44 12.83
C VAL A 27 2.46 -0.47 13.55
N ARG A 28 1.17 -0.48 13.20
CA ARG A 28 0.16 0.36 13.87
C ARG A 28 -0.18 -0.12 15.27
N CYS A 29 -0.36 -1.43 15.44
CA CYS A 29 -0.71 -2.00 16.74
C CYS A 29 -0.47 -3.52 16.77
N PRO A 30 0.59 -3.99 17.46
CA PRO A 30 0.89 -5.41 17.58
C PRO A 30 -0.27 -6.25 18.16
N ALA A 31 -1.04 -5.70 19.12
CA ALA A 31 -2.21 -6.38 19.69
C ALA A 31 -3.29 -6.64 18.63
N CYS A 32 -3.66 -5.63 17.84
CA CYS A 32 -4.64 -5.76 16.76
C CYS A 32 -4.16 -6.76 15.70
N PHE A 33 -2.87 -6.74 15.36
CA PHE A 33 -2.27 -7.71 14.48
C PHE A 33 -2.39 -9.13 15.04
N TYR A 34 -2.05 -9.34 16.31
CA TYR A 34 -2.14 -10.65 16.97
C TYR A 34 -3.58 -11.17 16.99
N MET A 35 -4.54 -10.33 17.39
CA MET A 35 -5.96 -10.65 17.35
C MET A 35 -6.39 -11.17 15.97
N GLN A 36 -5.92 -10.51 14.92
CA GLN A 36 -6.29 -10.85 13.54
C GLN A 36 -5.56 -12.10 13.03
N GLN A 37 -4.25 -12.22 13.30
CA GLN A 37 -3.41 -13.24 12.70
C GLN A 37 -3.31 -14.53 13.53
N ALA A 38 -3.33 -14.43 14.86
CA ALA A 38 -3.22 -15.59 15.77
C ALA A 38 -4.57 -16.03 16.33
N GLU A 39 -5.48 -15.09 16.63
CA GLU A 39 -6.79 -15.43 17.22
C GLU A 39 -7.93 -15.47 16.19
N GLY A 40 -7.68 -15.07 14.94
CA GLY A 40 -8.66 -15.12 13.84
C GLY A 40 -9.79 -14.08 13.95
N ILE A 41 -9.64 -13.07 14.82
CA ILE A 41 -10.63 -12.00 15.00
C ILE A 41 -10.51 -11.03 13.83
N LYS A 42 -11.58 -10.88 13.03
CA LYS A 42 -11.59 -9.98 11.87
C LYS A 42 -11.97 -8.56 12.29
N PHE A 43 -11.31 -7.58 11.69
CA PHE A 43 -11.83 -6.20 11.73
C PHE A 43 -13.15 -6.11 10.97
N PRO A 44 -14.03 -5.15 11.37
CA PRO A 44 -15.20 -4.82 10.56
C PRO A 44 -14.78 -4.46 9.13
N ASP A 45 -15.51 -4.98 8.15
CA ASP A 45 -15.28 -4.66 6.75
C ASP A 45 -15.64 -3.19 6.48
N ILE A 46 -14.77 -2.51 5.75
CA ILE A 46 -15.02 -1.16 5.25
C ILE A 46 -15.29 -1.27 3.75
N PRO A 47 -16.40 -0.72 3.23
CA PRO A 47 -16.68 -0.72 1.80
C PRO A 47 -15.53 -0.11 1.00
N GLY A 48 -15.25 -0.66 -0.19
CA GLY A 48 -14.24 -0.14 -1.08
C GLY A 48 -14.60 1.26 -1.61
N PHE A 49 -13.56 2.03 -1.98
CA PHE A 49 -13.72 3.35 -2.59
C PHE A 49 -13.73 3.21 -4.12
N ASN A 50 -14.87 2.87 -4.71
CA ASN A 50 -15.02 2.52 -6.12
C ASN A 50 -14.49 3.59 -7.09
N ILE A 51 -14.58 4.87 -6.76
CA ILE A 51 -14.01 5.95 -7.58
C ILE A 51 -12.48 5.89 -7.60
N ASN A 52 -11.85 5.57 -6.49
CA ASN A 52 -10.39 5.41 -6.42
C ASN A 52 -9.94 4.18 -7.23
N GLU A 53 -10.71 3.10 -7.18
CA GLU A 53 -10.48 1.92 -7.99
C GLU A 53 -10.63 2.21 -9.50
N ALA A 54 -11.65 2.99 -9.87
CA ALA A 54 -11.84 3.40 -11.27
C ALA A 54 -10.66 4.24 -11.79
N THR A 55 -10.15 5.18 -11.00
CA THR A 55 -8.96 5.97 -11.39
C THR A 55 -7.71 5.11 -11.51
N ASP A 56 -7.52 4.14 -10.61
CA ASP A 56 -6.42 3.17 -10.67
C ASP A 56 -6.46 2.35 -11.97
N VAL A 57 -7.62 1.80 -12.31
CA VAL A 57 -7.84 1.07 -13.56
C VAL A 57 -7.55 1.94 -14.79
N LEU A 58 -7.96 3.21 -14.78
CA LEU A 58 -7.69 4.13 -15.90
C LEU A 58 -6.22 4.46 -16.05
N LEU A 59 -5.48 4.66 -14.95
CA LEU A 59 -4.04 4.87 -14.97
C LEU A 59 -3.32 3.63 -15.52
N LYS A 60 -3.65 2.43 -15.05
CA LYS A 60 -3.09 1.17 -15.56
C LYS A 60 -3.31 1.04 -17.06
N LYS A 61 -4.54 1.22 -17.54
CA LYS A 61 -4.86 1.20 -18.98
C LYS A 61 -4.09 2.25 -19.78
N HIS A 62 -3.84 3.43 -19.19
CA HIS A 62 -3.05 4.48 -19.85
C HIS A 62 -1.61 4.03 -20.02
N PHE A 63 -0.94 3.60 -18.95
CA PHE A 63 0.47 3.21 -18.98
C PHE A 63 0.71 1.91 -19.75
N ASP A 64 -0.26 0.97 -19.80
CA ASP A 64 -0.15 -0.28 -20.55
C ASP A 64 -0.01 -0.08 -22.06
N LYS A 65 -0.57 1.00 -22.63
CA LYS A 65 -0.36 1.37 -24.03
C LYS A 65 1.11 1.62 -24.34
N TYR A 66 1.81 2.28 -23.40
CA TYR A 66 3.24 2.60 -23.53
C TYR A 66 4.11 1.42 -23.13
N ARG A 67 3.65 0.56 -22.21
CA ARG A 67 4.30 -0.70 -21.84
C ARG A 67 4.43 -1.62 -23.05
N THR A 68 3.36 -1.78 -23.82
CA THR A 68 3.36 -2.61 -25.03
C THR A 68 4.37 -2.10 -26.07
N ASN A 69 4.46 -0.79 -26.24
CA ASN A 69 5.32 -0.16 -27.24
C ASN A 69 6.74 0.15 -26.72
N GLN A 70 7.00 -0.05 -25.41
CA GLN A 70 8.25 0.28 -24.73
C GLN A 70 8.70 1.74 -24.99
N THR A 71 7.75 2.67 -24.87
CA THR A 71 7.96 4.11 -25.07
C THR A 71 7.62 4.89 -23.82
N SER A 72 8.28 6.05 -23.62
CA SER A 72 7.96 6.94 -22.53
C SER A 72 6.63 7.67 -22.80
N PRO A 73 5.68 7.66 -21.84
CA PRO A 73 4.43 8.41 -21.99
C PRO A 73 4.67 9.92 -22.07
N PRO A 74 3.84 10.69 -22.81
CA PRO A 74 3.94 12.15 -22.86
C PRO A 74 3.92 12.82 -21.49
N PHE A 75 3.21 12.23 -20.53
CA PHE A 75 3.20 12.68 -19.12
C PHE A 75 4.61 12.68 -18.51
N LEU A 76 5.40 11.61 -18.69
CA LEU A 76 6.76 11.52 -18.19
C LEU A 76 7.72 12.43 -18.96
N GLN A 77 7.55 12.54 -20.29
CA GLN A 77 8.34 13.43 -21.13
C GLN A 77 8.17 14.88 -20.69
N ALA A 78 6.94 15.31 -20.41
CA ALA A 78 6.65 16.67 -19.92
C ALA A 78 7.31 17.00 -18.57
N LEU A 79 7.67 15.96 -17.79
CA LEU A 79 8.38 16.09 -16.52
C LEU A 79 9.91 15.92 -16.65
N GLY A 80 10.45 15.77 -17.88
CA GLY A 80 11.87 15.50 -18.10
C GLY A 80 12.31 14.08 -17.71
N LEU A 81 11.37 13.14 -17.62
CA LEU A 81 11.58 11.73 -17.25
C LEU A 81 11.41 10.82 -18.49
N ASP A 82 11.81 11.30 -19.67
CA ASP A 82 11.71 10.59 -20.95
C ASP A 82 12.53 9.27 -20.99
N HIS A 83 13.51 9.14 -20.09
CA HIS A 83 14.28 7.93 -19.89
C HIS A 83 13.53 6.81 -19.11
N LEU A 84 12.35 7.10 -18.57
CA LEU A 84 11.50 6.12 -17.90
C LEU A 84 10.42 5.60 -18.86
N VAL A 85 10.29 4.28 -18.90
CA VAL A 85 9.24 3.57 -19.66
C VAL A 85 8.52 2.59 -18.75
N PRO A 86 7.23 2.31 -18.94
CA PRO A 86 6.54 1.26 -18.18
C PRO A 86 7.21 -0.09 -18.39
N PHE A 87 7.60 -0.74 -17.29
CA PHE A 87 8.36 -2.00 -17.32
C PHE A 87 7.54 -3.16 -17.86
N GLN A 88 8.10 -3.91 -18.79
CA GLN A 88 7.48 -5.10 -19.37
C GLN A 88 8.11 -6.37 -18.78
N HIS A 89 7.27 -7.25 -18.22
CA HIS A 89 7.68 -8.54 -17.67
C HIS A 89 6.55 -9.57 -17.85
N GLU A 90 6.89 -10.82 -18.10
CA GLU A 90 5.91 -11.90 -18.33
C GLU A 90 4.92 -12.12 -17.18
N ASN A 91 5.34 -11.84 -15.95
CA ASN A 91 4.53 -11.95 -14.75
C ASN A 91 3.94 -10.62 -14.27
N PHE A 92 4.09 -9.53 -15.02
CA PHE A 92 3.70 -8.19 -14.54
C PHE A 92 2.23 -8.13 -14.13
N GLU A 93 1.33 -8.64 -14.93
CA GLU A 93 -0.11 -8.70 -14.62
C GLU A 93 -0.38 -9.47 -13.31
N ARG A 94 0.39 -10.55 -13.05
CA ARG A 94 0.29 -11.30 -11.78
C ARG A 94 0.82 -10.51 -10.59
N TRP A 95 1.77 -9.61 -10.79
CA TRP A 95 2.31 -8.76 -9.72
C TRP A 95 1.31 -7.69 -9.27
N THR A 96 0.34 -7.33 -10.10
CA THR A 96 -0.72 -6.37 -9.73
C THR A 96 -1.87 -7.02 -8.94
N ASP A 97 -1.91 -8.35 -8.82
CA ASP A 97 -2.91 -9.08 -8.04
C ASP A 97 -2.46 -9.25 -6.58
N SER A 98 -3.04 -8.44 -5.70
CA SER A 98 -2.74 -8.46 -4.26
C SER A 98 -3.35 -9.64 -3.49
N LEU A 99 -4.42 -10.26 -4.02
CA LEU A 99 -5.16 -11.31 -3.29
C LEU A 99 -4.39 -12.64 -3.24
N HIS A 100 -3.56 -12.90 -4.24
CA HIS A 100 -2.85 -14.18 -4.39
C HIS A 100 -1.32 -14.02 -4.35
N PHE A 101 -0.80 -12.97 -3.76
CA PHE A 101 0.62 -12.60 -3.79
C PHE A 101 1.59 -13.74 -3.48
N GLY A 102 1.23 -14.70 -2.65
CA GLY A 102 2.07 -15.85 -2.29
C GLY A 102 2.03 -17.02 -3.29
N ALA A 103 1.27 -16.94 -4.40
CA ALA A 103 1.24 -17.95 -5.45
C ALA A 103 2.40 -17.77 -6.44
N ASP A 104 2.68 -18.81 -7.22
CA ASP A 104 3.77 -18.80 -8.21
C ASP A 104 3.59 -17.69 -9.26
N GLY A 105 4.68 -17.04 -9.62
CA GLY A 105 4.71 -15.91 -10.54
C GLY A 105 4.17 -14.58 -9.96
N ARG A 106 3.77 -14.54 -8.69
CA ARG A 106 3.32 -13.34 -7.97
C ARG A 106 4.49 -12.64 -7.29
N MET A 107 4.28 -11.38 -6.91
CA MET A 107 5.31 -10.60 -6.21
C MET A 107 5.42 -11.02 -4.74
N HIS A 108 6.44 -11.81 -4.42
CA HIS A 108 6.73 -12.20 -3.04
C HIS A 108 8.19 -12.65 -2.86
N THR A 109 8.63 -12.68 -1.62
CA THR A 109 9.88 -13.29 -1.19
C THR A 109 9.67 -14.13 0.07
N ILE A 110 10.55 -15.13 0.29
CA ILE A 110 10.55 -15.96 1.49
C ILE A 110 11.70 -15.56 2.39
N VAL A 111 11.38 -15.17 3.62
CA VAL A 111 12.34 -14.84 4.67
C VAL A 111 12.54 -16.07 5.54
N LYS A 112 13.48 -16.92 5.13
CA LYS A 112 13.70 -18.26 5.72
C LYS A 112 13.98 -18.21 7.22
N GLN A 113 14.73 -17.21 7.70
CA GLN A 113 15.06 -17.06 9.12
C GLN A 113 13.86 -16.82 10.04
N HIS A 114 12.73 -16.38 9.48
CA HIS A 114 11.51 -16.10 10.22
C HIS A 114 10.33 -16.98 9.76
N ASP A 115 10.55 -17.85 8.80
CA ASP A 115 9.49 -18.68 8.18
C ASP A 115 8.28 -17.86 7.70
N LEU A 116 8.59 -16.72 7.08
CA LEU A 116 7.59 -15.77 6.57
C LEU A 116 7.68 -15.66 5.05
N LYS A 117 6.53 -15.56 4.37
CA LYS A 117 6.41 -15.21 2.96
C LYS A 117 5.79 -13.83 2.84
N ILE A 118 6.55 -12.87 2.34
CA ILE A 118 6.19 -11.46 2.29
C ILE A 118 5.91 -11.06 0.85
N GLY A 119 4.80 -10.35 0.62
CA GLY A 119 4.45 -9.87 -0.71
C GLY A 119 3.26 -8.92 -0.73
N GLY A 120 2.77 -8.65 -1.94
CA GLY A 120 1.65 -7.75 -2.17
C GLY A 120 1.33 -7.62 -3.65
N GLY A 121 0.49 -6.65 -4.00
CA GLY A 121 0.21 -6.24 -5.37
C GLY A 121 0.74 -4.83 -5.62
N LEU A 122 1.39 -4.65 -6.75
CA LEU A 122 1.89 -3.36 -7.23
C LEU A 122 0.80 -2.61 -8.01
N ASP A 123 0.91 -1.30 -8.07
CA ASP A 123 0.14 -0.51 -9.03
C ASP A 123 0.88 -0.45 -10.36
N ASP A 124 2.17 -0.04 -10.37
CA ASP A 124 3.00 -0.01 -11.57
C ASP A 124 4.51 -0.10 -11.25
N VAL A 125 5.30 -0.34 -12.29
CA VAL A 125 6.76 -0.30 -12.30
C VAL A 125 7.23 0.38 -13.58
N TRP A 126 8.15 1.33 -13.45
CA TRP A 126 8.83 1.93 -14.60
C TRP A 126 10.30 1.51 -14.63
N GLN A 127 10.85 1.39 -15.82
CA GLN A 127 12.26 1.07 -16.02
C GLN A 127 12.99 2.27 -16.61
N ASN A 128 14.12 2.60 -16.02
CA ASN A 128 15.07 3.49 -16.64
C ASN A 128 15.78 2.77 -17.80
N ILE A 129 15.57 3.25 -19.04
CA ILE A 129 16.13 2.59 -20.23
C ILE A 129 17.66 2.68 -20.32
N GLN A 130 18.28 3.60 -19.58
CA GLN A 130 19.73 3.83 -19.56
C GLN A 130 20.41 2.96 -18.50
N THR A 131 19.93 3.01 -17.24
CA THR A 131 20.54 2.26 -16.11
C THR A 131 19.98 0.86 -15.95
N LYS A 132 18.80 0.59 -16.52
CA LYS A 132 17.99 -0.63 -16.36
C LYS A 132 17.37 -0.80 -14.99
N GLU A 133 17.61 0.10 -14.06
CA GLU A 133 16.97 0.09 -12.74
C GLU A 133 15.44 0.20 -12.85
N LEU A 134 14.76 -0.47 -11.95
CA LEU A 134 13.31 -0.40 -11.81
C LEU A 134 12.91 0.65 -10.78
N HIS A 135 11.87 1.39 -11.06
CA HIS A 135 11.24 2.34 -10.15
C HIS A 135 9.82 1.85 -9.84
N ILE A 136 9.53 1.62 -8.55
CA ILE A 136 8.17 1.31 -8.12
C ILE A 136 7.33 2.57 -8.24
N VAL A 137 6.11 2.41 -8.73
CA VAL A 137 5.13 3.49 -8.85
C VAL A 137 3.86 3.09 -8.12
N ASP A 138 3.36 3.98 -7.28
CA ASP A 138 2.18 3.75 -6.47
C ASP A 138 1.15 4.85 -6.79
N TYR A 139 -0.05 4.45 -7.23
CA TYR A 139 -1.12 5.35 -7.63
C TYR A 139 -1.94 5.79 -6.42
N LYS A 140 -2.24 7.08 -6.34
CA LYS A 140 -3.03 7.64 -5.25
C LYS A 140 -4.11 8.57 -5.78
N SER A 141 -5.35 8.27 -5.46
CA SER A 141 -6.49 9.14 -5.75
C SER A 141 -6.88 9.94 -4.52
N THR A 142 -7.16 11.19 -4.71
CA THR A 142 -7.59 12.11 -3.65
C THR A 142 -8.52 13.19 -4.19
N SER A 143 -9.15 13.96 -3.30
CA SER A 143 -9.74 15.24 -3.61
C SER A 143 -9.47 16.17 -2.43
N GLN A 144 -8.59 17.15 -2.65
CA GLN A 144 -8.14 18.09 -1.60
C GLN A 144 -9.33 18.91 -1.07
N LYS A 145 -9.39 19.07 0.27
CA LYS A 145 -10.45 19.85 0.93
C LYS A 145 -10.25 21.37 0.87
N LYS A 146 -9.02 21.81 0.55
CA LYS A 146 -8.66 23.23 0.47
C LYS A 146 -8.06 23.52 -0.90
N ALA A 147 -8.51 24.60 -1.55
CA ALA A 147 -7.98 25.06 -2.81
C ALA A 147 -6.49 25.44 -2.66
N GLY A 148 -5.69 25.16 -3.70
CA GLY A 148 -4.27 25.56 -3.76
C GLY A 148 -3.33 24.82 -2.81
N ARG A 149 -3.81 23.81 -2.06
CA ARG A 149 -2.92 23.00 -1.24
C ARG A 149 -2.09 22.05 -2.12
N GLU A 150 -0.79 22.12 -1.98
CA GLU A 150 0.12 21.18 -2.63
C GLU A 150 0.03 19.79 -1.99
N ILE A 151 0.12 18.76 -2.84
CA ILE A 151 0.22 17.37 -2.38
C ILE A 151 1.68 17.09 -2.05
N ASN A 152 1.96 16.71 -0.79
CA ASN A 152 3.28 16.28 -0.33
C ASN A 152 3.14 14.97 0.47
N LEU A 153 4.24 14.46 1.01
CA LEU A 153 4.27 13.22 1.81
C LEU A 153 4.44 13.47 3.32
N ASP A 154 4.20 14.70 3.82
CA ASP A 154 4.53 15.08 5.20
C ASP A 154 3.39 14.78 6.19
N ASP A 155 2.16 14.60 5.70
CA ASP A 155 1.05 14.22 6.55
C ASP A 155 1.31 12.88 7.26
N PRO A 156 1.08 12.77 8.58
CA PRO A 156 1.40 11.55 9.36
C PRO A 156 0.78 10.26 8.81
N TYR A 157 -0.45 10.33 8.25
CA TYR A 157 -1.12 9.16 7.69
C TYR A 157 -0.42 8.63 6.42
N LYS A 158 0.37 9.47 5.72
CA LYS A 158 1.13 9.09 4.53
C LYS A 158 2.39 8.27 4.85
N SER A 159 2.76 8.15 6.13
CA SER A 159 3.81 7.23 6.57
C SER A 159 3.51 5.78 6.16
N ALA A 160 2.23 5.39 6.12
CA ALA A 160 1.82 4.07 5.64
C ALA A 160 2.08 3.88 4.13
N TYR A 161 1.98 4.94 3.33
CA TYR A 161 2.32 4.91 1.90
C TYR A 161 3.83 4.78 1.69
N LYS A 162 4.63 5.54 2.47
CA LYS A 162 6.10 5.43 2.45
C LYS A 162 6.53 3.99 2.77
N ARG A 163 5.99 3.38 3.84
CA ARG A 163 6.28 1.97 4.19
C ARG A 163 5.81 0.97 3.12
N GLN A 164 4.73 1.26 2.41
CA GLN A 164 4.29 0.45 1.27
C GLN A 164 5.33 0.45 0.16
N MET A 165 5.82 1.62 -0.23
CA MET A 165 6.87 1.79 -1.23
C MET A 165 8.15 1.06 -0.82
N ASP A 166 8.61 1.31 0.42
CA ASP A 166 9.80 0.67 1.00
C ASP A 166 9.72 -0.87 0.90
N LEU A 167 8.58 -1.44 1.29
CA LEU A 167 8.38 -2.88 1.29
C LEU A 167 8.39 -3.46 -0.11
N TYR A 168 7.75 -2.80 -1.08
CA TYR A 168 7.71 -3.30 -2.45
C TYR A 168 9.09 -3.24 -3.12
N VAL A 169 9.87 -2.18 -2.90
CA VAL A 169 11.26 -2.11 -3.34
C VAL A 169 12.08 -3.23 -2.71
N TRP A 170 11.94 -3.44 -1.39
CA TRP A 170 12.64 -4.51 -0.69
C TRP A 170 12.28 -5.90 -1.24
N VAL A 171 10.99 -6.18 -1.51
CA VAL A 171 10.54 -7.46 -2.07
C VAL A 171 11.12 -7.68 -3.46
N LEU A 172 11.04 -6.70 -4.38
CA LEU A 172 11.59 -6.87 -5.73
C LEU A 172 13.12 -7.04 -5.72
N ARG A 173 13.83 -6.36 -4.82
CA ARG A 173 15.30 -6.60 -4.65
C ARG A 173 15.57 -8.02 -4.17
N LYS A 174 14.78 -8.56 -3.23
CA LYS A 174 14.87 -9.96 -2.79
C LYS A 174 14.50 -10.96 -3.88
N MET A 175 13.69 -10.57 -4.86
CA MET A 175 13.38 -11.36 -6.05
C MET A 175 14.50 -11.30 -7.11
N GLY A 176 15.55 -10.49 -6.90
CA GLY A 176 16.73 -10.39 -7.76
C GLY A 176 16.69 -9.27 -8.81
N PHE A 177 15.74 -8.36 -8.71
CA PHE A 177 15.66 -7.19 -9.59
C PHE A 177 16.58 -6.06 -9.09
N ASP A 178 17.15 -5.32 -10.04
CA ASP A 178 17.85 -4.07 -9.76
C ASP A 178 16.81 -2.95 -9.63
N VAL A 179 16.60 -2.45 -8.41
CA VAL A 179 15.54 -1.49 -8.09
C VAL A 179 16.15 -0.24 -7.49
N SER A 180 15.84 0.89 -8.07
CA SER A 180 16.29 2.21 -7.64
C SER A 180 15.89 2.52 -6.18
N ASP A 181 16.67 3.37 -5.52
CA ASP A 181 16.28 3.98 -4.24
C ASP A 181 15.19 5.05 -4.41
N ILE A 182 14.81 5.39 -5.64
CA ILE A 182 13.73 6.35 -5.92
C ILE A 182 12.49 5.60 -6.41
N GLY A 183 11.42 5.67 -5.62
CA GLY A 183 10.06 5.30 -6.03
C GLY A 183 9.22 6.54 -6.32
N TYR A 184 8.10 6.37 -6.97
CA TYR A 184 7.21 7.47 -7.36
C TYR A 184 5.80 7.27 -6.82
N PHE A 185 5.22 8.34 -6.27
CA PHE A 185 3.79 8.42 -6.01
C PHE A 185 3.14 9.27 -7.10
N LEU A 186 2.26 8.67 -7.89
CA LEU A 186 1.45 9.37 -8.88
C LEU A 186 0.08 9.67 -8.29
N TYR A 187 -0.13 10.92 -7.92
CA TYR A 187 -1.42 11.40 -7.43
C TYR A 187 -2.30 11.88 -8.57
N VAL A 188 -3.58 11.49 -8.51
CA VAL A 188 -4.67 12.09 -9.26
C VAL A 188 -5.63 12.74 -8.27
N ASP A 189 -5.74 14.07 -8.34
CA ASP A 189 -6.52 14.91 -7.42
C ASP A 189 -7.78 15.43 -8.12
N GLY A 190 -8.94 14.89 -7.75
CA GLY A 190 -10.21 15.35 -8.28
C GLY A 190 -10.49 16.79 -7.89
N ASP A 191 -10.47 17.68 -8.88
CA ASP A 191 -10.59 19.14 -8.69
C ASP A 191 -12.04 19.54 -8.40
N ARG A 192 -12.39 19.62 -7.10
CA ARG A 192 -13.70 20.11 -6.65
C ARG A 192 -13.84 21.64 -6.71
N PHE A 193 -12.78 22.36 -7.01
CA PHE A 193 -12.75 23.82 -7.07
C PHE A 193 -12.71 24.34 -8.51
N THR A 194 -12.89 23.45 -9.50
CA THR A 194 -12.94 23.83 -10.91
C THR A 194 -14.19 24.67 -11.20
N ASP A 195 -14.05 25.68 -12.06
CA ASP A 195 -15.18 26.46 -12.60
C ASP A 195 -15.79 25.82 -13.86
N ARG A 196 -15.32 24.64 -14.26
CA ARG A 196 -15.84 23.90 -15.42
C ARG A 196 -17.20 23.30 -15.09
N ASP A 197 -18.09 23.26 -16.08
CA ASP A 197 -19.37 22.56 -15.94
C ASP A 197 -19.15 21.10 -15.62
N PHE A 198 -19.81 20.62 -14.58
CA PHE A 198 -19.72 19.23 -14.14
C PHE A 198 -20.70 18.32 -14.91
N LEU A 199 -21.94 18.81 -15.18
CA LEU A 199 -22.97 18.03 -15.86
C LEU A 199 -23.08 18.40 -17.32
N GLY A 200 -23.00 17.40 -18.21
CA GLY A 200 -23.49 17.47 -19.59
C GLY A 200 -24.91 16.91 -19.68
N ALA A 201 -25.41 16.72 -20.89
CA ALA A 201 -26.76 16.21 -21.12
C ALA A 201 -26.94 14.75 -20.65
N HIS A 202 -25.91 13.92 -20.77
CA HIS A 202 -25.94 12.47 -20.46
C HIS A 202 -24.67 11.98 -19.76
N GLU A 203 -23.78 12.86 -19.37
CA GLU A 203 -22.50 12.54 -18.73
C GLU A 203 -22.12 13.60 -17.71
N ALA A 204 -21.16 13.27 -16.84
CA ALA A 204 -20.51 14.21 -15.94
C ALA A 204 -18.99 14.10 -16.09
N LEU A 205 -18.29 15.25 -16.06
CA LEU A 205 -16.83 15.29 -16.20
C LEU A 205 -16.18 15.79 -14.92
N MET A 206 -15.31 14.99 -14.34
CA MET A 206 -14.47 15.40 -13.23
C MET A 206 -13.03 15.60 -13.74
N VAL A 207 -12.47 16.78 -13.53
CA VAL A 207 -11.08 17.06 -13.84
C VAL A 207 -10.20 16.55 -12.73
N PHE A 208 -9.13 15.83 -13.09
CA PHE A 208 -8.10 15.40 -12.15
C PHE A 208 -6.80 16.15 -12.45
N LYS A 209 -6.23 16.79 -11.43
CA LYS A 209 -4.88 17.33 -11.45
C LYS A 209 -3.90 16.21 -11.09
N THR A 210 -2.78 16.15 -11.81
CA THR A 210 -1.77 15.12 -11.57
C THR A 210 -0.56 15.72 -10.86
N THR A 211 -0.01 14.99 -9.90
CA THR A 211 1.24 15.34 -9.21
C THR A 211 2.09 14.09 -9.09
N LEU A 212 3.33 14.15 -9.56
CA LEU A 212 4.31 13.08 -9.39
C LEU A 212 5.29 13.47 -8.28
N ILE A 213 5.41 12.60 -7.27
CA ILE A 213 6.30 12.85 -6.13
C ILE A 213 7.35 11.74 -6.11
N ALA A 214 8.62 12.13 -6.27
CA ALA A 214 9.75 11.23 -6.03
C ALA A 214 9.93 11.00 -4.52
N TYR A 215 10.18 9.76 -4.15
CA TYR A 215 10.38 9.35 -2.76
C TYR A 215 11.66 8.51 -2.64
N THR A 216 12.55 8.91 -1.75
CA THR A 216 13.74 8.12 -1.43
C THR A 216 13.38 7.03 -0.42
N VAL A 217 13.57 5.79 -0.83
CA VAL A 217 13.16 4.58 -0.11
C VAL A 217 14.05 4.35 1.10
N ASN A 218 13.46 3.88 2.20
CA ASN A 218 14.17 3.44 3.39
C ASN A 218 13.71 2.04 3.82
N THR A 219 14.46 1.02 3.47
CA THR A 219 14.12 -0.38 3.78
C THR A 219 14.65 -0.88 5.12
N ARG A 220 15.39 -0.06 5.89
CA ARG A 220 16.09 -0.50 7.12
C ARG A 220 15.15 -0.97 8.24
N TRP A 221 13.91 -0.52 8.25
CA TRP A 221 12.92 -0.88 9.26
C TRP A 221 12.32 -2.28 9.04
N ILE A 222 12.43 -2.86 7.83
CA ILE A 222 11.68 -4.06 7.43
C ILE A 222 12.16 -5.31 8.18
N GLU A 223 13.45 -5.64 8.09
CA GLU A 223 13.99 -6.88 8.71
C GLU A 223 13.78 -6.91 10.25
N PRO A 224 14.04 -5.82 11.01
CA PRO A 224 13.71 -5.78 12.44
C PRO A 224 12.21 -5.99 12.69
N THR A 225 11.34 -5.35 11.90
CA THR A 225 9.89 -5.50 12.05
C THR A 225 9.44 -6.94 11.78
N LEU A 226 10.04 -7.63 10.80
CA LEU A 226 9.72 -9.04 10.53
C LEU A 226 10.14 -9.97 11.67
N ALA A 227 11.28 -9.68 12.33
CA ALA A 227 11.70 -10.39 13.53
C ALA A 227 10.71 -10.18 14.69
N ASP A 228 10.27 -8.94 14.92
CA ASP A 228 9.26 -8.60 15.94
C ASP A 228 7.89 -9.26 15.65
N ILE A 229 7.48 -9.28 14.38
CA ILE A 229 6.27 -9.99 13.94
C ILE A 229 6.36 -11.47 14.29
N LYS A 230 7.46 -12.12 13.94
CA LYS A 230 7.63 -13.55 14.21
C LYS A 230 7.64 -13.84 15.72
N SER A 231 8.37 -13.06 16.49
CA SER A 231 8.39 -13.16 17.96
C SER A 231 7.00 -12.96 18.56
N THR A 232 6.20 -12.04 18.00
CA THR A 232 4.82 -11.80 18.46
C THR A 232 3.90 -12.97 18.13
N LEU A 233 4.01 -13.53 16.92
CA LEU A 233 3.19 -14.68 16.50
C LEU A 233 3.51 -15.94 17.30
N ASP A 234 4.77 -16.18 17.64
CA ASP A 234 5.20 -17.31 18.46
C ASP A 234 4.95 -17.08 19.97
N GLY A 235 4.59 -15.87 20.34
CA GLY A 235 4.30 -15.52 21.74
C GLY A 235 3.04 -16.22 22.28
N ALA A 236 3.08 -16.58 23.56
CA ALA A 236 1.96 -17.28 24.23
C ALA A 236 0.78 -16.36 24.58
N SER A 237 0.91 -15.05 24.41
CA SER A 237 -0.12 -14.09 24.83
C SER A 237 -0.16 -12.85 23.93
N ARG A 238 -1.34 -12.27 23.85
CA ARG A 238 -1.58 -11.02 23.13
C ARG A 238 -0.75 -9.88 23.74
N PRO A 239 0.01 -9.10 22.94
CA PRO A 239 0.67 -7.90 23.43
C PRO A 239 -0.33 -6.80 23.81
N ALA A 240 0.13 -5.76 24.51
CA ALA A 240 -0.69 -4.59 24.79
C ALA A 240 -1.02 -3.80 23.52
N HIS A 241 -2.17 -3.13 23.50
CA HIS A 241 -2.51 -2.21 22.42
C HIS A 241 -1.55 -1.01 22.42
N ALA A 242 -1.18 -0.56 21.21
CA ALA A 242 -0.44 0.68 21.06
C ALA A 242 -1.27 1.86 21.63
N GLN A 243 -0.60 2.85 22.24
CA GLN A 243 -1.26 3.99 22.88
C GLN A 243 -2.22 4.75 21.94
N ALA A 244 -1.86 4.90 20.67
CA ALA A 244 -2.69 5.56 19.65
C ALA A 244 -3.74 4.63 19.00
N CYS A 245 -3.90 3.40 19.48
CA CYS A 245 -4.79 2.43 18.87
C CYS A 245 -6.26 2.74 19.20
N GLN A 246 -7.02 3.20 18.20
CA GLN A 246 -8.44 3.51 18.35
C GLN A 246 -9.28 2.27 18.69
N TYR A 247 -8.95 1.09 18.13
CA TYR A 247 -9.65 -0.16 18.49
C TYR A 247 -9.38 -0.57 19.93
N GLY A 248 -8.14 -0.45 20.41
CA GLY A 248 -7.80 -0.70 21.80
C GLY A 248 -8.53 0.23 22.74
N LYS A 249 -8.60 1.52 22.39
CA LYS A 249 -9.40 2.51 23.14
C LYS A 249 -10.87 2.15 23.16
N PHE A 250 -11.46 1.84 21.97
CA PHE A 250 -12.87 1.45 21.89
C PHE A 250 -13.19 0.22 22.74
N LEU A 251 -12.33 -0.79 22.73
CA LEU A 251 -12.51 -2.00 23.56
C LEU A 251 -12.41 -1.69 25.04
N ALA A 252 -11.51 -0.83 25.48
CA ALA A 252 -11.39 -0.40 26.87
C ALA A 252 -12.62 0.42 27.30
N ASP A 253 -13.03 1.38 26.51
CA ASP A 253 -14.22 2.21 26.76
C ASP A 253 -15.53 1.37 26.80
N ALA A 254 -15.59 0.26 26.02
CA ALA A 254 -16.73 -0.65 26.05
C ALA A 254 -16.78 -1.49 27.34
N GLN A 255 -15.63 -1.80 27.96
CA GLN A 255 -15.56 -2.52 29.22
C GLN A 255 -15.80 -1.60 30.43
N ASP A 256 -15.32 -0.36 30.37
CA ASP A 256 -15.51 0.66 31.41
C ASP A 256 -15.93 1.98 30.75
N PRO A 257 -17.25 2.18 30.49
CA PRO A 257 -17.74 3.32 29.73
C PRO A 257 -17.44 4.64 30.45
N PRO A 258 -16.93 5.66 29.72
CA PRO A 258 -16.66 6.98 30.28
C PRO A 258 -17.96 7.58 30.86
N LYS A 259 -17.87 8.25 32.00
CA LYS A 259 -19.02 8.92 32.62
C LYS A 259 -19.60 9.97 31.66
N LYS A 260 -20.94 10.09 31.61
CA LYS A 260 -21.65 11.00 30.68
C LYS A 260 -21.12 12.45 30.67
N ASN A 261 -20.50 12.91 31.76
CA ASN A 261 -19.98 14.27 31.89
C ASN A 261 -18.59 14.48 31.24
N ASP A 262 -17.91 13.40 30.83
CA ASP A 262 -16.56 13.45 30.22
C ASP A 262 -16.60 13.35 28.68
N GLN A 263 -17.79 13.31 28.08
CA GLN A 263 -17.92 13.27 26.62
C GLN A 263 -17.83 14.71 26.07
N PRO A 264 -16.84 15.04 25.22
CA PRO A 264 -16.88 16.29 24.46
C PRO A 264 -18.14 16.27 23.60
N GLY A 265 -18.88 17.38 23.62
CA GLY A 265 -20.16 17.51 22.92
C GLY A 265 -20.04 17.02 21.46
N LEU A 266 -20.96 16.16 21.04
CA LEU A 266 -21.01 15.55 19.71
C LEU A 266 -21.25 16.56 18.57
N PHE A 267 -21.41 17.85 18.89
CA PHE A 267 -21.69 18.93 17.96
C PHE A 267 -20.96 20.22 18.38
N SER A 268 -19.66 20.28 18.18
CA SER A 268 -18.91 21.54 18.17
C SER A 268 -18.03 21.65 16.93
#